data_86cb832301cdcbe7809dd9ca267c831a
#
_entry.id   86cb832301cdcbe7809dd9ca267c831a
#
_cell.length_a   1.000
_cell.length_b   1.000
_cell.length_c   1.000
_cell.angle_alpha   90.00
_cell.angle_beta   90.00
_cell.angle_gamma   90.00
#
_symmetry.space_group_name_H-M   'P 1'
#
loop_
_entity.id
_entity.type
_entity.pdbx_description
1 polymer ?
#
loop_
_entity_poly.entity_id
_entity_poly.type
_entity_poly.pdbx_seq_one_letter_code
_entity_poly.pdbx_strand_id
1 'polypeptide(L)'
;TMTDARIDLERTTQMTSKVFNREHANRVLKELSNEAVASLNQQGHTGEIHLYRSLEMRYFGQNHELEVPIIFEEFNDITIESSWELFHSTHRDRFNFDIPGELIELISVKLTAVAVTERPNLPKILNFINLFRVHFLKIHSSQRGRARGQGPGPNAMG
;
A
#
# COMPACT_ATOMS: atom_id res chain seq x y z
N THR A 1 -3.18 -32.89 -7.33
CA THR A 1 -2.71 -31.73 -6.56
C THR A 1 -3.22 -30.46 -7.20
N MET A 2 -4.29 -29.91 -6.63
CA MET A 2 -4.82 -28.60 -7.06
C MET A 2 -3.90 -27.51 -6.52
N THR A 3 -3.11 -26.91 -7.40
CA THR A 3 -2.32 -25.73 -7.08
C THR A 3 -3.14 -24.49 -7.37
N ASP A 4 -3.12 -23.53 -6.45
CA ASP A 4 -3.71 -22.21 -6.70
C ASP A 4 -3.03 -21.55 -7.89
N ALA A 5 -3.81 -21.04 -8.83
CA ALA A 5 -3.27 -20.27 -9.95
C ALA A 5 -2.96 -18.85 -9.47
N ARG A 6 -1.80 -18.35 -9.87
CA ARG A 6 -1.31 -17.02 -9.51
C ARG A 6 -0.89 -16.25 -10.76
N ILE A 7 -1.26 -14.99 -10.83
CA ILE A 7 -0.79 -14.04 -11.84
C ILE A 7 -0.23 -12.81 -11.13
N ASP A 8 0.98 -12.43 -11.52
CA ASP A 8 1.63 -11.21 -11.06
C ASP A 8 1.72 -10.22 -12.24
N LEU A 9 1.18 -9.04 -12.05
CA LEU A 9 1.19 -7.94 -13.02
C LEU A 9 1.83 -6.71 -12.42
N GLU A 10 2.48 -5.92 -13.26
CA GLU A 10 3.12 -4.68 -12.89
C GLU A 10 2.93 -3.63 -13.97
N ARG A 11 2.76 -2.38 -13.55
CA ARG A 11 2.67 -1.24 -14.47
C ARG A 11 3.47 -0.06 -13.92
N THR A 12 4.45 0.39 -14.69
CA THR A 12 5.24 1.57 -14.37
C THR A 12 4.40 2.84 -14.47
N THR A 13 4.51 3.73 -13.49
CA THR A 13 3.71 4.96 -13.41
C THR A 13 4.57 6.24 -13.39
N GLN A 14 5.73 6.20 -12.77
CA GLN A 14 6.68 7.32 -12.64
C GLN A 14 6.03 8.64 -12.19
N MET A 15 5.32 8.58 -11.08
CA MET A 15 4.70 9.74 -10.41
C MET A 15 5.46 10.10 -9.15
N THR A 16 5.31 11.35 -8.69
CA THR A 16 5.91 11.80 -7.43
C THR A 16 4.83 12.28 -6.45
N SER A 17 5.20 12.39 -5.16
CA SER A 17 4.28 12.91 -4.15
C SER A 17 3.85 14.37 -4.38
N LYS A 18 4.61 15.15 -5.16
CA LYS A 18 4.23 16.51 -5.57
C LYS A 18 3.39 16.56 -6.84
N VAL A 19 3.63 15.61 -7.76
CA VAL A 19 2.94 15.53 -9.04
C VAL A 19 2.32 14.15 -9.16
N PHE A 20 1.16 14.01 -8.54
CA PHE A 20 0.41 12.76 -8.53
C PHE A 20 -0.85 12.88 -9.38
N ASN A 21 -0.92 12.08 -10.45
CA ASN A 21 -2.09 12.00 -11.31
C ASN A 21 -3.03 10.88 -10.81
N ARG A 22 -4.01 11.27 -10.00
CA ARG A 22 -4.99 10.35 -9.39
C ARG A 22 -5.78 9.56 -10.43
N GLU A 23 -6.23 10.21 -11.50
CA GLU A 23 -7.01 9.56 -12.56
C GLU A 23 -6.19 8.50 -13.28
N HIS A 24 -4.93 8.80 -13.57
CA HIS A 24 -4.02 7.84 -14.19
C HIS A 24 -3.75 6.66 -13.24
N ALA A 25 -3.48 6.92 -11.97
CA ALA A 25 -3.24 5.87 -10.99
C ALA A 25 -4.45 4.93 -10.81
N ASN A 26 -5.66 5.50 -10.77
CA ASN A 26 -6.91 4.72 -10.67
C ASN A 26 -7.17 3.90 -11.93
N ARG A 27 -6.89 4.45 -13.10
CA ARG A 27 -6.97 3.70 -14.35
C ARG A 27 -6.03 2.51 -14.35
N VAL A 28 -4.79 2.70 -13.94
CA VAL A 28 -3.78 1.62 -13.82
C VAL A 28 -4.25 0.51 -12.88
N LEU A 29 -4.75 0.86 -11.68
CA LEU A 29 -5.29 -0.13 -10.73
C LEU A 29 -6.45 -0.93 -11.33
N LYS A 30 -7.36 -0.26 -12.02
CA LYS A 30 -8.52 -0.90 -12.66
C LYS A 30 -8.11 -1.80 -13.82
N GLU A 31 -7.20 -1.34 -14.67
CA GLU A 31 -6.69 -2.12 -15.81
C GLU A 31 -5.97 -3.39 -15.33
N LEU A 32 -5.07 -3.28 -14.34
CA LEU A 32 -4.39 -4.43 -13.75
C LEU A 32 -5.37 -5.44 -13.14
N SER A 33 -6.37 -4.96 -12.41
CA SER A 33 -7.39 -5.82 -11.80
C SER A 33 -8.20 -6.56 -12.85
N ASN A 34 -8.65 -5.87 -13.91
CA ASN A 34 -9.41 -6.47 -14.99
C ASN A 34 -8.59 -7.47 -15.81
N GLU A 35 -7.33 -7.12 -16.11
CA GLU A 35 -6.40 -7.98 -16.85
C GLU A 35 -6.11 -9.28 -16.08
N ALA A 36 -5.86 -9.19 -14.79
CA ALA A 36 -5.59 -10.35 -13.95
C ALA A 36 -6.80 -11.29 -13.85
N VAL A 37 -7.99 -10.74 -13.60
CA VAL A 37 -9.23 -11.53 -13.53
C VAL A 37 -9.54 -12.17 -14.87
N ALA A 38 -9.44 -11.43 -15.96
CA ALA A 38 -9.68 -11.97 -17.31
C ALA A 38 -8.70 -13.10 -17.66
N SER A 39 -7.42 -12.95 -17.31
CA SER A 39 -6.40 -13.98 -17.54
C SER A 39 -6.67 -15.27 -16.77
N LEU A 40 -7.07 -15.16 -15.48
CA LEU A 40 -7.43 -16.33 -14.68
C LEU A 40 -8.68 -17.02 -15.21
N ASN A 41 -9.69 -16.26 -15.61
CA ASN A 41 -10.91 -16.81 -16.20
C ASN A 41 -10.63 -17.52 -17.54
N GLN A 42 -9.75 -16.99 -18.36
CA GLN A 42 -9.31 -17.62 -19.62
C GLN A 42 -8.57 -18.94 -19.40
N GLN A 43 -7.89 -19.07 -18.26
CA GLN A 43 -7.23 -20.32 -17.84
C GLN A 43 -8.21 -21.33 -17.24
N GLY A 44 -9.51 -21.02 -17.20
CA GLY A 44 -10.55 -21.89 -16.72
C GLY A 44 -10.82 -21.82 -15.21
N HIS A 45 -10.26 -20.82 -14.51
CA HIS A 45 -10.52 -20.60 -13.09
C HIS A 45 -11.82 -19.83 -12.92
N THR A 46 -12.84 -20.49 -12.37
CA THR A 46 -14.17 -19.92 -12.11
C THR A 46 -14.46 -19.72 -10.63
N GLY A 47 -13.48 -20.02 -9.77
CA GLY A 47 -13.59 -19.88 -8.33
C GLY A 47 -13.37 -18.46 -7.84
N GLU A 48 -13.19 -18.32 -6.54
CA GLU A 48 -12.89 -17.05 -5.88
C GLU A 48 -11.49 -16.56 -6.27
N ILE A 49 -11.40 -15.28 -6.65
CA ILE A 49 -10.13 -14.64 -7.00
C ILE A 49 -9.82 -13.57 -5.96
N HIS A 50 -8.64 -13.67 -5.34
CA HIS A 50 -8.12 -12.67 -4.41
C HIS A 50 -7.12 -11.78 -5.13
N LEU A 51 -7.27 -10.46 -4.96
CA LEU A 51 -6.40 -9.44 -5.55
C LEU A 51 -5.59 -8.77 -4.44
N TYR A 52 -4.28 -8.87 -4.54
CA TYR A 52 -3.31 -8.22 -3.66
C TYR A 52 -2.61 -7.11 -4.43
N ARG A 53 -2.64 -5.91 -3.90
CA ARG A 53 -2.08 -4.72 -4.53
C ARG A 53 -0.91 -4.19 -3.73
N SER A 54 0.11 -3.72 -4.40
CA SER A 54 1.24 -3.03 -3.77
C SER A 54 1.76 -1.90 -4.64
N LEU A 55 2.46 -0.98 -3.99
CA LEU A 55 3.11 0.15 -4.62
C LEU A 55 4.62 0.01 -4.45
N GLU A 56 5.37 0.14 -5.53
CA GLU A 56 6.81 0.21 -5.47
C GLU A 56 7.23 1.68 -5.44
N MET A 57 7.83 2.08 -4.33
CA MET A 57 8.16 3.47 -4.05
C MET A 57 9.60 3.62 -3.57
N ARG A 58 10.17 4.81 -3.78
CA ARG A 58 11.47 5.21 -3.25
C ARG A 58 11.50 6.70 -2.93
N TYR A 59 12.45 7.12 -2.13
CA TYR A 59 12.79 8.55 -2.08
C TYR A 59 13.41 8.97 -3.41
N PHE A 60 13.06 10.15 -3.87
CA PHE A 60 13.58 10.69 -5.12
C PHE A 60 15.11 10.72 -5.13
N GLY A 61 15.70 10.19 -6.19
CA GLY A 61 17.15 10.13 -6.33
C GLY A 61 17.86 9.01 -5.55
N GLN A 62 17.14 8.18 -4.80
CA GLN A 62 17.70 6.99 -4.16
C GLN A 62 17.49 5.73 -5.01
N ASN A 63 18.39 4.75 -4.84
CA ASN A 63 18.34 3.49 -5.59
C ASN A 63 17.59 2.37 -4.85
N HIS A 64 17.11 2.63 -3.64
CA HIS A 64 16.43 1.62 -2.82
C HIS A 64 14.92 1.76 -2.97
N GLU A 65 14.33 0.82 -3.68
CA GLU A 65 12.89 0.71 -3.85
C GLU A 65 12.29 -0.16 -2.74
N LEU A 66 11.12 0.23 -2.26
CA LEU A 66 10.34 -0.53 -1.29
C LEU A 66 8.97 -0.85 -1.88
N GLU A 67 8.58 -2.09 -1.72
CA GLU A 67 7.23 -2.53 -2.02
C GLU A 67 6.35 -2.37 -0.78
N VAL A 68 5.28 -1.60 -0.92
CA VAL A 68 4.34 -1.25 0.14
C VAL A 68 2.97 -1.79 -0.21
N PRO A 69 2.43 -2.75 0.55
CA PRO A 69 1.11 -3.30 0.29
C PRO A 69 0.01 -2.27 0.57
N ILE A 70 -1.04 -2.27 -0.26
CA ILE A 70 -2.23 -1.44 -0.10
C ILE A 70 -3.49 -2.28 -0.08
N ILE A 71 -4.50 -1.84 0.69
CA ILE A 71 -5.79 -2.53 0.79
C ILE A 71 -6.92 -1.83 0.04
N PHE A 72 -6.71 -0.61 -0.40
CA PHE A 72 -7.72 0.16 -1.13
C PHE A 72 -7.73 -0.23 -2.62
N GLU A 73 -8.83 0.04 -3.26
CA GLU A 73 -9.05 -0.21 -4.68
C GLU A 73 -9.00 1.07 -5.52
N GLU A 74 -9.03 2.22 -4.85
CA GLU A 74 -9.07 3.53 -5.49
C GLU A 74 -8.23 4.54 -4.70
N PHE A 75 -7.48 5.35 -5.45
CA PHE A 75 -6.79 6.52 -4.91
C PHE A 75 -7.76 7.68 -4.72
N ASN A 76 -7.85 8.18 -3.51
CA ASN A 76 -8.47 9.44 -3.12
C ASN A 76 -7.50 10.22 -2.23
N ASP A 77 -7.87 11.40 -1.78
CA ASP A 77 -6.95 12.25 -1.01
C ASP A 77 -6.43 11.55 0.27
N ILE A 78 -7.29 10.78 0.93
CA ILE A 78 -6.95 10.03 2.16
C ILE A 78 -5.99 8.88 1.85
N THR A 79 -6.28 8.08 0.83
CA THR A 79 -5.47 6.91 0.47
C THR A 79 -4.12 7.29 -0.14
N ILE A 80 -4.05 8.41 -0.86
CA ILE A 80 -2.80 8.99 -1.36
C ILE A 80 -1.90 9.36 -0.19
N GLU A 81 -2.40 10.15 0.76
CA GLU A 81 -1.63 10.57 1.93
C GLU A 81 -1.21 9.38 2.79
N SER A 82 -2.13 8.46 3.04
CA SER A 82 -1.84 7.22 3.77
C SER A 82 -0.76 6.37 3.10
N SER A 83 -0.67 6.39 1.78
CA SER A 83 0.38 5.67 1.04
C SER A 83 1.77 6.26 1.30
N TRP A 84 1.88 7.58 1.35
CA TRP A 84 3.14 8.25 1.67
C TRP A 84 3.58 8.01 3.11
N GLU A 85 2.64 8.09 4.05
CA GLU A 85 2.91 7.78 5.47
C GLU A 85 3.33 6.32 5.66
N LEU A 86 2.68 5.40 4.97
CA LEU A 86 3.01 3.98 5.02
C LEU A 86 4.41 3.71 4.44
N PHE A 87 4.78 4.41 3.38
CA PHE A 87 6.14 4.34 2.83
C PHE A 87 7.18 4.82 3.84
N HIS A 88 6.99 5.99 4.47
CA HIS A 88 7.90 6.49 5.51
C HIS A 88 8.05 5.50 6.67
N SER A 89 6.95 4.95 7.14
CA SER A 89 6.94 3.96 8.23
C SER A 89 7.68 2.67 7.83
N THR A 90 7.41 2.15 6.64
CA THR A 90 8.07 0.95 6.10
C THR A 90 9.58 1.18 5.92
N HIS A 91 9.97 2.35 5.43
CA HIS A 91 11.38 2.72 5.26
C HIS A 91 12.10 2.80 6.60
N ARG A 92 11.46 3.40 7.61
CA ARG A 92 12.00 3.46 8.97
C ARG A 92 12.15 2.06 9.59
N ASP A 93 11.15 1.20 9.41
CA ASP A 93 11.19 -0.16 9.95
C ASP A 93 12.31 -1.00 9.29
N ARG A 94 12.57 -0.78 8.01
CA ARG A 94 13.55 -1.56 7.24
C ARG A 94 14.98 -1.02 7.34
N PHE A 95 15.15 0.31 7.34
CA PHE A 95 16.46 0.96 7.27
C PHE A 95 16.82 1.77 8.53
N ASN A 96 15.94 1.78 9.54
CA ASN A 96 16.06 2.52 10.80
C ASN A 96 16.06 4.06 10.65
N PHE A 97 15.67 4.60 9.50
CA PHE A 97 15.47 6.02 9.28
C PHE A 97 14.38 6.28 8.25
N ASP A 98 13.84 7.46 8.28
CA ASP A 98 12.97 8.04 7.25
C ASP A 98 13.35 9.52 7.08
N ILE A 99 12.93 10.12 5.98
CA ILE A 99 13.21 11.52 5.65
C ILE A 99 11.88 12.24 5.45
N PRO A 100 11.24 12.72 6.54
CA PRO A 100 9.99 13.45 6.42
C PRO A 100 10.14 14.69 5.56
N GLY A 101 9.22 14.89 4.62
CA GLY A 101 9.24 16.02 3.70
C GLY A 101 10.07 15.79 2.42
N GLU A 102 10.81 14.68 2.34
CA GLU A 102 11.48 14.31 1.10
C GLU A 102 10.47 13.85 0.04
N LEU A 103 10.79 14.13 -1.21
CA LEU A 103 9.98 13.73 -2.36
C LEU A 103 9.99 12.20 -2.50
N ILE A 104 8.80 11.61 -2.54
CA ILE A 104 8.62 10.18 -2.80
C ILE A 104 8.28 9.99 -4.28
N GLU A 105 8.87 9.00 -4.90
CA GLU A 105 8.59 8.57 -6.27
C GLU A 105 7.83 7.25 -6.24
N LEU A 106 6.65 7.22 -6.86
CA LEU A 106 5.91 6.01 -7.16
C LEU A 106 6.41 5.48 -8.50
N ILE A 107 7.15 4.37 -8.46
CA ILE A 107 7.77 3.73 -9.62
C ILE A 107 6.75 2.91 -10.38
N SER A 108 6.10 1.99 -9.69
CA SER A 108 5.15 1.07 -10.28
C SER A 108 4.02 0.68 -9.34
N VAL A 109 2.93 0.23 -9.94
CA VAL A 109 1.82 -0.42 -9.25
C VAL A 109 1.89 -1.90 -9.59
N LYS A 110 1.86 -2.75 -8.58
CA LYS A 110 1.89 -4.20 -8.69
C LYS A 110 0.57 -4.79 -8.24
N LEU A 111 0.17 -5.86 -8.89
CA LEU A 111 -1.02 -6.62 -8.54
C LEU A 111 -0.73 -8.12 -8.67
N THR A 112 -1.03 -8.85 -7.61
CA THR A 112 -1.04 -10.31 -7.59
C THR A 112 -2.49 -10.80 -7.49
N ALA A 113 -2.91 -11.62 -8.43
CA ALA A 113 -4.20 -12.30 -8.40
C ALA A 113 -4.01 -13.78 -8.13
N VAL A 114 -4.77 -14.31 -7.19
CA VAL A 114 -4.75 -15.74 -6.81
C VAL A 114 -6.16 -16.32 -6.96
N ALA A 115 -6.31 -17.32 -7.81
CA ALA A 115 -7.54 -18.10 -7.90
C ALA A 115 -7.46 -19.26 -6.91
N VAL A 116 -8.41 -19.30 -5.99
CA VAL A 116 -8.48 -20.32 -4.95
C VAL A 116 -9.40 -21.45 -5.40
N THR A 117 -8.86 -22.66 -5.52
CA THR A 117 -9.60 -23.85 -5.94
C THR A 117 -10.30 -24.57 -4.79
N GLU A 118 -9.86 -24.31 -3.56
CA GLU A 118 -10.47 -24.81 -2.31
C GLU A 118 -10.60 -23.66 -1.31
N ARG A 119 -11.26 -23.92 -0.17
CA ARG A 119 -11.46 -22.93 0.89
C ARG A 119 -10.14 -22.18 1.19
N PRO A 120 -10.17 -20.84 1.25
CA PRO A 120 -8.98 -20.04 1.47
C PRO A 120 -8.24 -20.51 2.72
N ASN A 121 -6.92 -20.63 2.63
CA ASN A 121 -6.08 -20.92 3.78
C ASN A 121 -6.07 -19.68 4.71
N LEU A 122 -7.02 -19.65 5.65
CA LEU A 122 -7.27 -18.58 6.61
C LEU A 122 -5.98 -18.03 7.27
N PRO A 123 -4.94 -18.83 7.63
CA PRO A 123 -3.72 -18.31 8.22
C PRO A 123 -2.94 -17.34 7.32
N LYS A 124 -2.89 -17.57 6.00
CA LYS A 124 -2.17 -16.68 5.08
C LYS A 124 -2.87 -15.34 4.88
N ILE A 125 -4.21 -15.37 4.78
CA ILE A 125 -5.04 -14.17 4.64
C ILE A 125 -5.01 -13.35 5.94
N LEU A 126 -5.10 -14.00 7.09
CA LEU A 126 -5.02 -13.34 8.40
C LEU A 126 -3.65 -12.69 8.64
N ASN A 127 -2.54 -13.32 8.23
CA ASN A 127 -1.22 -12.72 8.31
C ASN A 127 -1.08 -11.47 7.47
N PHE A 128 -1.64 -11.46 6.25
CA PHE A 128 -1.63 -10.29 5.38
C PHE A 128 -2.46 -9.14 5.99
N ILE A 129 -3.67 -9.44 6.46
CA ILE A 129 -4.57 -8.48 7.11
C ILE A 129 -3.98 -7.98 8.43
N ASN A 130 -3.37 -8.84 9.23
CA ASN A 130 -2.74 -8.46 10.51
C ASN A 130 -1.50 -7.59 10.30
N LEU A 131 -0.65 -7.89 9.34
CA LEU A 131 0.51 -7.06 8.99
C LEU A 131 0.06 -5.65 8.60
N PHE A 132 -1.00 -5.54 7.82
CA PHE A 132 -1.60 -4.28 7.40
C PHE A 132 -2.23 -3.53 8.57
N ARG A 133 -2.99 -4.22 9.42
CA ARG A 133 -3.66 -3.64 10.61
C ARG A 133 -2.65 -3.11 11.62
N VAL A 134 -1.54 -3.79 11.86
CA VAL A 134 -0.47 -3.33 12.74
C VAL A 134 0.20 -2.06 12.20
N HIS A 135 0.46 -1.97 10.92
CA HIS A 135 1.01 -0.77 10.28
C HIS A 135 0.05 0.42 10.38
N PHE A 136 -1.23 0.21 10.06
CA PHE A 136 -2.27 1.24 10.16
C PHE A 136 -2.46 1.76 11.60
N LEU A 137 -2.46 0.88 12.60
CA LEU A 137 -2.58 1.26 14.01
C LEU A 137 -1.34 2.02 14.52
N LYS A 138 -0.13 1.67 14.08
CA LYS A 138 1.10 2.40 14.41
C LYS A 138 1.06 3.84 13.90
N ILE A 139 0.58 4.06 12.67
CA ILE A 139 0.46 5.40 12.08
C ILE A 139 -0.52 6.26 12.87
N HIS A 140 -1.69 5.72 13.22
CA HIS A 140 -2.72 6.45 13.98
C HIS A 140 -2.35 6.70 15.44
N SER A 141 -1.62 5.83 16.10
CA SER A 141 -1.15 6.03 17.48
C SER A 141 -0.04 7.08 17.56
N SER A 142 0.81 7.19 16.55
CA SER A 142 1.85 8.23 16.46
C SER A 142 1.26 9.64 16.33
N GLN A 143 0.14 9.79 15.65
CA GLN A 143 -0.53 11.10 15.51
C GLN A 143 -1.24 11.55 16.80
N ARG A 144 -1.79 10.64 17.60
CA ARG A 144 -2.41 10.98 18.89
C ARG A 144 -1.39 11.43 19.95
N GLY A 145 -0.15 10.98 19.87
CA GLY A 145 0.94 11.41 20.77
C GLY A 145 1.38 12.85 20.55
N ARG A 146 1.25 13.39 19.35
CA ARG A 146 1.61 14.79 19.03
C ARG A 146 0.57 15.82 19.46
N ALA A 147 -0.69 15.46 19.62
CA ALA A 147 -1.76 16.39 20.01
C ALA A 147 -1.85 16.69 21.52
N ARG A 148 -1.11 16.00 22.38
CA ARG A 148 -1.14 16.18 23.83
C ARG A 148 -0.02 17.05 24.42
N GLY A 149 0.80 17.70 23.62
CA GLY A 149 2.00 18.44 24.05
C GLY A 149 1.88 19.95 24.19
N GLN A 150 0.70 20.54 24.08
CA GLN A 150 0.51 21.98 24.32
C GLN A 150 -0.62 22.22 25.31
N GLY A 151 -0.34 22.00 26.58
CA GLY A 151 -1.11 22.61 27.67
C GLY A 151 -0.61 24.02 27.93
N PRO A 152 -1.50 25.00 28.17
CA PRO A 152 -1.06 26.34 28.52
C PRO A 152 -0.34 26.34 29.85
N GLY A 153 0.85 26.93 29.87
CA GLY A 153 1.62 27.15 31.10
C GLY A 153 0.85 28.04 32.10
N PRO A 154 1.08 27.87 33.39
CA PRO A 154 0.38 28.64 34.39
C PRO A 154 0.78 30.11 34.32
N ASN A 155 -0.20 30.99 34.23
CA ASN A 155 -0.05 32.40 34.46
C ASN A 155 0.50 32.63 35.88
N ALA A 156 1.71 33.12 35.97
CA ALA A 156 2.21 33.72 37.19
C ALA A 156 1.59 35.13 37.30
N MET A 157 0.61 35.26 38.20
CA MET A 157 0.27 36.54 38.78
C MET A 157 1.31 36.85 39.84
N GLY A 158 1.93 38.01 39.74
CA GLY A 158 2.69 38.67 40.78
C GLY A 158 2.73 40.13 40.46
#